data_3cda25e4ce58294f8ef735325457dd37
#
_entry.id   3cda25e4ce58294f8ef735325457dd37
#
_cell.length_a   1.000
_cell.length_b   1.000
_cell.length_c   1.000
_cell.angle_alpha   90.00
_cell.angle_beta   90.00
_cell.angle_gamma   90.00
#
_symmetry.space_group_name_H-M   'P 1'
#
loop_
_entity.id
_entity.type
_entity.pdbx_description
1 polymer ?
#
loop_
_entity_poly.entity_id
_entity_poly.type
_entity_poly.pdbx_seq_one_letter_code
_entity_poly.pdbx_strand_id
1 'polypeptide(L)'
;MHETFMRRAISLAERGRGHTAPNPLVGAVLVRDGEIIGEGFHAFYGGLHAERAALEDCRHRGLSPAGASLYVTLEPCCHTGKQPPCTEAILSAGIRAVFVGSSDPNPLVAGKGIAALRQGGIAVTEHVSESACDALNAPFFHHIRTGLPFVLLKYAMTLDGKTACASGASRWITGEAAREEVHRTRAAVGAVMVGINTVLQDDPLLTCRIPGGRNPLRVVCDSGLRTPLDSALVKTAAEVPTLLACCVSDTARHEAYLAAGCEILTFPGKRVDLRALLTSLGARGINEVLVEGGAELGWALLSAGLVQRVQAYIAPKLFGGKNAPSALGGTGVPCPPDAFSLKNLHIRSFGADVRIEGDL
;
A
#
# COMPACT_ATOMS: atom_id res chain seq x y z
N MET A 1 -1.39 29.37 5.92
CA MET A 1 -2.35 28.93 6.96
C MET A 1 -3.12 27.68 6.55
N HIS A 2 -3.81 27.65 5.39
CA HIS A 2 -4.59 26.48 4.93
C HIS A 2 -3.73 25.22 4.82
N GLU A 3 -2.53 25.30 4.24
CA GLU A 3 -1.62 24.16 4.14
C GLU A 3 -1.19 23.58 5.51
N THR A 4 -1.10 24.39 6.56
CA THR A 4 -0.74 23.92 7.90
C THR A 4 -1.81 22.97 8.45
N PHE A 5 -3.09 23.34 8.32
CA PHE A 5 -4.20 22.51 8.75
C PHE A 5 -4.37 21.27 7.87
N MET A 6 -4.14 21.40 6.56
CA MET A 6 -4.18 20.23 5.67
C MET A 6 -3.03 19.26 5.97
N ARG A 7 -1.81 19.74 6.24
CA ARG A 7 -0.70 18.87 6.70
C ARG A 7 -1.05 18.15 8.00
N ARG A 8 -1.77 18.80 8.92
CA ARG A 8 -2.27 18.13 10.14
C ARG A 8 -3.27 17.03 9.78
N ALA A 9 -4.22 17.29 8.89
CA ALA A 9 -5.17 16.29 8.41
C ALA A 9 -4.46 15.11 7.75
N ILE A 10 -3.44 15.33 6.90
CA ILE A 10 -2.59 14.28 6.31
C ILE A 10 -1.91 13.44 7.39
N SER A 11 -1.32 14.08 8.41
CA SER A 11 -0.67 13.38 9.53
C SER A 11 -1.65 12.51 10.32
N LEU A 12 -2.90 12.93 10.46
CA LEU A 12 -3.95 12.13 11.09
C LEU A 12 -4.34 10.94 10.20
N ALA A 13 -4.51 11.16 8.89
CA ALA A 13 -4.85 10.12 7.93
C ALA A 13 -3.85 8.95 7.93
N GLU A 14 -2.54 9.26 8.04
CA GLU A 14 -1.47 8.27 8.13
C GLU A 14 -1.65 7.27 9.29
N ARG A 15 -2.34 7.65 10.35
CA ARG A 15 -2.62 6.76 11.51
C ARG A 15 -3.57 5.62 11.15
N GLY A 16 -4.35 5.73 10.07
CA GLY A 16 -5.22 4.69 9.54
C GLY A 16 -4.49 3.66 8.66
N ARG A 17 -3.22 3.90 8.33
CA ARG A 17 -2.45 3.04 7.40
C ARG A 17 -2.41 1.59 7.86
N GLY A 18 -2.72 0.67 6.92
CA GLY A 18 -2.81 -0.77 7.18
C GLY A 18 -4.15 -1.25 7.75
N HIS A 19 -5.07 -0.36 8.13
CA HIS A 19 -6.34 -0.72 8.75
C HIS A 19 -7.58 -0.33 7.94
N THR A 20 -7.45 0.62 7.01
CA THR A 20 -8.59 1.16 6.26
C THR A 20 -8.92 0.40 4.98
N ALA A 21 -7.97 -0.34 4.40
CA ALA A 21 -8.17 -1.01 3.11
C ALA A 21 -9.45 -1.88 3.10
N PRO A 22 -10.24 -1.83 2.00
CA PRO A 22 -9.98 -1.15 0.73
C PRO A 22 -10.27 0.36 0.68
N ASN A 23 -10.74 0.96 1.78
CA ASN A 23 -11.05 2.39 1.87
C ASN A 23 -9.76 3.25 1.85
N PRO A 24 -9.87 4.53 1.40
CA PRO A 24 -8.76 5.46 1.42
C PRO A 24 -8.34 5.88 2.84
N LEU A 25 -7.14 6.42 2.93
CA LEU A 25 -6.66 7.13 4.12
C LEU A 25 -7.25 8.54 4.11
N VAL A 26 -8.07 8.86 5.10
CA VAL A 26 -8.69 10.18 5.22
C VAL A 26 -8.44 10.75 6.60
N GLY A 27 -8.06 12.02 6.65
CA GLY A 27 -7.95 12.79 7.87
C GLY A 27 -8.74 14.10 7.76
N ALA A 28 -9.25 14.57 8.87
CA ALA A 28 -10.06 15.77 8.96
C ALA A 28 -9.72 16.61 10.18
N VAL A 29 -9.74 17.93 10.01
CA VAL A 29 -9.47 18.91 11.08
C VAL A 29 -10.52 20.00 11.04
N LEU A 30 -11.17 20.26 12.17
CA LEU A 30 -12.08 21.38 12.37
C LEU A 30 -11.33 22.56 12.96
N VAL A 31 -11.48 23.73 12.36
CA VAL A 31 -10.78 24.96 12.75
C VAL A 31 -11.77 26.10 12.95
N ARG A 32 -11.66 26.84 14.04
CA ARG A 32 -12.37 28.10 14.30
C ARG A 32 -11.42 29.09 14.89
N ASP A 33 -11.45 30.32 14.37
CA ASP A 33 -10.60 31.45 14.82
C ASP A 33 -9.09 31.13 14.85
N GLY A 34 -8.65 30.27 13.92
CA GLY A 34 -7.26 29.83 13.79
C GLY A 34 -6.85 28.67 14.71
N GLU A 35 -7.76 28.20 15.57
CA GLU A 35 -7.51 27.10 16.49
C GLU A 35 -8.20 25.80 16.06
N ILE A 36 -7.55 24.66 16.34
CA ILE A 36 -8.10 23.33 16.07
C ILE A 36 -9.07 22.95 17.18
N ILE A 37 -10.35 22.81 16.83
CA ILE A 37 -11.43 22.47 17.75
C ILE A 37 -11.89 21.01 17.65
N GLY A 38 -11.43 20.26 16.65
CA GLY A 38 -11.72 18.83 16.51
C GLY A 38 -10.82 18.19 15.46
N GLU A 39 -10.47 16.93 15.67
CA GLU A 39 -9.60 16.14 14.81
C GLU A 39 -10.17 14.74 14.60
N GLY A 40 -10.01 14.19 13.40
CA GLY A 40 -10.47 12.85 13.11
C GLY A 40 -9.70 12.23 11.97
N PHE A 41 -9.73 10.90 11.91
CA PHE A 41 -9.24 10.13 10.78
C PHE A 41 -10.05 8.86 10.62
N HIS A 42 -10.05 8.28 9.42
CA HIS A 42 -10.64 6.97 9.20
C HIS A 42 -9.72 5.92 9.82
N ALA A 43 -10.13 5.35 10.96
CA ALA A 43 -9.25 4.50 11.75
C ALA A 43 -9.16 3.06 11.22
N PHE A 44 -10.28 2.51 10.73
CA PHE A 44 -10.36 1.15 10.20
C PHE A 44 -11.57 0.97 9.28
N TYR A 45 -11.51 -0.04 8.42
CA TYR A 45 -12.60 -0.36 7.49
C TYR A 45 -13.92 -0.63 8.20
N GLY A 46 -14.95 0.12 7.83
CA GLY A 46 -16.28 0.09 8.44
C GLY A 46 -16.46 0.99 9.66
N GLY A 47 -15.39 1.58 10.19
CA GLY A 47 -15.45 2.60 11.23
C GLY A 47 -15.90 3.98 10.73
N LEU A 48 -15.91 4.97 11.63
CA LEU A 48 -16.29 6.34 11.29
C LEU A 48 -15.36 6.91 10.19
N HIS A 49 -15.94 7.68 9.28
CA HIS A 49 -15.16 8.49 8.37
C HIS A 49 -14.53 9.68 9.11
N ALA A 50 -13.45 10.21 8.57
CA ALA A 50 -12.63 11.24 9.22
C ALA A 50 -13.43 12.48 9.63
N GLU A 51 -14.35 12.94 8.77
CA GLU A 51 -15.18 14.11 9.03
C GLU A 51 -16.10 13.89 10.23
N ARG A 52 -16.73 12.71 10.30
CA ARG A 52 -17.59 12.33 11.44
C ARG A 52 -16.78 12.19 12.72
N ALA A 53 -15.58 11.59 12.64
CA ALA A 53 -14.69 11.46 13.78
C ALA A 53 -14.23 12.87 14.30
N ALA A 54 -13.93 13.80 13.40
CA ALA A 54 -13.57 15.18 13.78
C ALA A 54 -14.75 15.94 14.42
N LEU A 55 -15.97 15.74 13.91
CA LEU A 55 -17.17 16.33 14.50
C LEU A 55 -17.48 15.75 15.89
N GLU A 56 -17.25 14.45 16.07
CA GLU A 56 -17.43 13.80 17.37
C GLU A 56 -16.38 14.24 18.38
N ASP A 57 -15.11 14.34 18.00
CA ASP A 57 -14.03 14.86 18.85
C ASP A 57 -14.32 16.31 19.31
N CYS A 58 -14.79 17.17 18.40
CA CYS A 58 -15.20 18.53 18.72
C CYS A 58 -16.30 18.55 19.83
N ARG A 59 -17.31 17.68 19.70
CA ARG A 59 -18.39 17.58 20.69
C ARG A 59 -17.89 17.01 22.03
N HIS A 60 -17.02 16.01 22.01
CA HIS A 60 -16.39 15.45 23.22
C HIS A 60 -15.56 16.47 23.97
N ARG A 61 -14.97 17.44 23.28
CA ARG A 61 -14.29 18.61 23.91
C ARG A 61 -15.25 19.65 24.44
N GLY A 62 -16.57 19.44 24.34
CA GLY A 62 -17.59 20.42 24.77
C GLY A 62 -17.72 21.62 23.84
N LEU A 63 -17.22 21.52 22.60
CA LEU A 63 -17.21 22.59 21.61
C LEU A 63 -18.31 22.40 20.55
N SER A 64 -18.79 23.50 19.98
CA SER A 64 -19.72 23.47 18.86
C SER A 64 -18.96 23.51 17.54
N PRO A 65 -19.26 22.64 16.55
CA PRO A 65 -18.67 22.73 15.21
C PRO A 65 -19.28 23.85 14.34
N ALA A 66 -20.39 24.47 14.77
CA ALA A 66 -21.10 25.49 13.98
C ALA A 66 -20.19 26.69 13.68
N GLY A 67 -20.21 27.13 12.43
CA GLY A 67 -19.39 28.24 11.92
C GLY A 67 -17.90 27.90 11.71
N ALA A 68 -17.46 26.69 12.03
CA ALA A 68 -16.07 26.24 11.83
C ALA A 68 -15.76 26.03 10.34
N SER A 69 -14.46 25.93 10.04
CA SER A 69 -13.91 25.47 8.77
C SER A 69 -13.44 24.01 8.92
N LEU A 70 -13.76 23.14 7.96
CA LEU A 70 -13.31 21.76 7.91
C LEU A 70 -12.21 21.62 6.85
N TYR A 71 -11.07 21.05 7.23
CA TYR A 71 -10.02 20.61 6.32
C TYR A 71 -10.07 19.09 6.22
N VAL A 72 -10.20 18.56 5.02
CA VAL A 72 -10.31 17.12 4.78
C VAL A 72 -9.42 16.72 3.59
N THR A 73 -8.67 15.62 3.75
CA THR A 73 -7.67 15.21 2.75
C THR A 73 -8.25 14.66 1.46
N LEU A 74 -9.53 14.25 1.47
CA LEU A 74 -10.24 13.69 0.31
C LEU A 74 -11.66 14.25 0.25
N GLU A 75 -12.23 14.35 -0.94
CA GLU A 75 -13.61 14.77 -1.16
C GLU A 75 -14.59 14.00 -0.26
N PRO A 76 -15.47 14.68 0.52
CA PRO A 76 -16.45 14.04 1.38
C PRO A 76 -17.48 13.23 0.59
N CYS A 77 -17.75 12.01 1.05
CA CYS A 77 -18.71 11.13 0.39
C CYS A 77 -20.15 11.67 0.47
N CYS A 78 -20.92 11.47 -0.62
CA CYS A 78 -22.31 11.91 -0.77
C CYS A 78 -23.30 10.74 -0.93
N HIS A 79 -22.84 9.50 -0.79
CA HIS A 79 -23.68 8.29 -0.90
C HIS A 79 -23.67 7.51 0.40
N THR A 80 -24.73 6.73 0.65
CA THR A 80 -24.80 5.81 1.78
C THR A 80 -24.05 4.53 1.42
N GLY A 81 -22.95 4.28 2.16
CA GLY A 81 -22.23 3.03 2.13
C GLY A 81 -22.45 2.27 3.43
N LYS A 82 -21.35 1.85 4.10
CA LYS A 82 -21.42 1.32 5.47
C LYS A 82 -21.72 2.40 6.51
N GLN A 83 -21.44 3.66 6.15
CA GLN A 83 -21.75 4.86 6.94
C GLN A 83 -22.68 5.77 6.14
N PRO A 84 -23.53 6.59 6.81
CA PRO A 84 -24.28 7.64 6.15
C PRO A 84 -23.36 8.69 5.51
N PRO A 85 -23.83 9.45 4.48
CA PRO A 85 -23.03 10.46 3.79
C PRO A 85 -22.34 11.46 4.73
N CYS A 86 -21.06 11.75 4.49
CA CYS A 86 -20.34 12.77 5.25
C CYS A 86 -20.85 14.18 4.92
N THR A 87 -21.29 14.41 3.69
CA THR A 87 -21.90 15.70 3.28
C THR A 87 -23.08 16.09 4.16
N GLU A 88 -23.97 15.14 4.51
CA GLU A 88 -25.10 15.38 5.41
C GLU A 88 -24.63 15.75 6.84
N ALA A 89 -23.61 15.06 7.36
CA ALA A 89 -23.05 15.35 8.68
C ALA A 89 -22.43 16.76 8.74
N ILE A 90 -21.73 17.15 7.67
CA ILE A 90 -21.09 18.47 7.54
C ILE A 90 -22.16 19.58 7.48
N LEU A 91 -23.20 19.40 6.66
CA LEU A 91 -24.32 20.34 6.56
C LEU A 91 -25.05 20.49 7.89
N SER A 92 -25.43 19.37 8.51
CA SER A 92 -26.15 19.37 9.80
C SER A 92 -25.35 19.95 10.96
N ALA A 93 -24.01 19.91 10.86
CA ALA A 93 -23.10 20.49 11.87
C ALA A 93 -22.94 22.02 11.74
N GLY A 94 -23.51 22.64 10.71
CA GLY A 94 -23.42 24.08 10.46
C GLY A 94 -22.00 24.55 10.12
N ILE A 95 -21.22 23.72 9.43
CA ILE A 95 -19.87 24.07 8.95
C ILE A 95 -19.98 25.21 7.93
N ARG A 96 -19.14 26.23 8.06
CA ARG A 96 -19.15 27.41 7.18
C ARG A 96 -18.37 27.21 5.90
N ALA A 97 -17.22 26.53 5.98
CA ALA A 97 -16.33 26.34 4.84
C ALA A 97 -15.66 24.96 4.90
N VAL A 98 -15.43 24.36 3.75
CA VAL A 98 -14.73 23.08 3.59
C VAL A 98 -13.54 23.27 2.65
N PHE A 99 -12.36 22.84 3.10
CA PHE A 99 -11.12 22.82 2.34
C PHE A 99 -10.79 21.36 2.01
N VAL A 100 -10.82 21.02 0.73
CA VAL A 100 -10.62 19.66 0.23
C VAL A 100 -9.22 19.52 -0.34
N GLY A 101 -8.51 18.45 0.03
CA GLY A 101 -7.20 18.12 -0.52
C GLY A 101 -7.29 17.57 -1.93
N SER A 102 -7.68 16.32 -2.08
CA SER A 102 -7.85 15.63 -3.36
C SER A 102 -9.32 15.41 -3.70
N SER A 103 -9.63 15.42 -5.00
CA SER A 103 -10.90 14.89 -5.51
C SER A 103 -10.93 13.37 -5.42
N ASP A 104 -12.11 12.78 -5.17
CA ASP A 104 -12.25 11.32 -5.16
C ASP A 104 -12.40 10.81 -6.60
N PRO A 105 -11.53 9.89 -7.08
CA PRO A 105 -11.64 9.31 -8.42
C PRO A 105 -12.83 8.34 -8.58
N ASN A 106 -13.49 7.96 -7.49
CA ASN A 106 -14.61 7.04 -7.50
C ASN A 106 -15.82 7.68 -8.22
N PRO A 107 -16.35 7.10 -9.31
CA PRO A 107 -17.50 7.65 -10.05
C PRO A 107 -18.76 7.85 -9.20
N LEU A 108 -18.88 7.19 -8.07
CA LEU A 108 -19.98 7.37 -7.11
C LEU A 108 -19.86 8.69 -6.34
N VAL A 109 -18.65 9.25 -6.19
CA VAL A 109 -18.34 10.46 -5.42
C VAL A 109 -17.94 11.60 -6.36
N ALA A 110 -16.97 11.43 -7.19
CA ALA A 110 -16.31 12.36 -8.13
C ALA A 110 -17.07 13.68 -8.39
N GLY A 111 -16.76 14.73 -7.65
CA GLY A 111 -17.37 16.06 -7.73
C GLY A 111 -18.78 16.21 -7.13
N LYS A 112 -19.46 15.10 -6.81
CA LYS A 112 -20.84 15.13 -6.30
C LYS A 112 -20.90 15.56 -4.83
N GLY A 113 -19.88 15.17 -4.04
CA GLY A 113 -19.75 15.58 -2.64
C GLY A 113 -19.57 17.10 -2.53
N ILE A 114 -18.65 17.64 -3.32
CA ILE A 114 -18.39 19.08 -3.41
C ILE A 114 -19.63 19.83 -3.89
N ALA A 115 -20.32 19.33 -4.94
CA ALA A 115 -21.53 19.92 -5.45
C ALA A 115 -22.65 19.96 -4.39
N ALA A 116 -22.86 18.88 -3.63
CA ALA A 116 -23.84 18.81 -2.57
C ALA A 116 -23.55 19.82 -1.44
N LEU A 117 -22.29 19.98 -1.03
CA LEU A 117 -21.89 20.96 -0.03
C LEU A 117 -22.14 22.40 -0.50
N ARG A 118 -21.80 22.72 -1.76
CA ARG A 118 -22.07 24.04 -2.36
C ARG A 118 -23.55 24.34 -2.46
N GLN A 119 -24.37 23.37 -2.88
CA GLN A 119 -25.83 23.50 -2.90
C GLN A 119 -26.41 23.75 -1.50
N GLY A 120 -25.80 23.16 -0.48
CA GLY A 120 -26.14 23.39 0.93
C GLY A 120 -25.63 24.73 1.50
N GLY A 121 -25.05 25.62 0.69
CA GLY A 121 -24.57 26.95 1.10
C GLY A 121 -23.18 26.97 1.73
N ILE A 122 -22.42 25.87 1.68
CA ILE A 122 -21.06 25.82 2.22
C ILE A 122 -20.05 26.35 1.18
N ALA A 123 -19.15 27.21 1.61
CA ALA A 123 -18.01 27.64 0.80
C ALA A 123 -16.99 26.47 0.66
N VAL A 124 -16.71 26.01 -0.56
CA VAL A 124 -15.77 24.90 -0.80
C VAL A 124 -14.57 25.38 -1.60
N THR A 125 -13.38 25.17 -1.03
CA THR A 125 -12.06 25.37 -1.68
C THR A 125 -11.43 24.00 -1.94
N GLU A 126 -11.11 23.73 -3.18
CA GLU A 126 -10.52 22.49 -3.66
C GLU A 126 -8.99 22.59 -3.79
N HIS A 127 -8.32 21.45 -3.95
CA HIS A 127 -6.90 21.33 -4.29
C HIS A 127 -5.93 21.92 -3.25
N VAL A 128 -6.32 21.90 -1.96
CA VAL A 128 -5.45 22.38 -0.87
C VAL A 128 -4.41 21.31 -0.54
N SER A 129 -3.14 21.56 -0.88
CA SER A 129 -2.03 20.60 -0.77
C SER A 129 -2.29 19.28 -1.54
N GLU A 130 -2.92 19.39 -2.72
CA GLU A 130 -3.40 18.26 -3.54
C GLU A 130 -2.32 17.19 -3.75
N SER A 131 -1.11 17.59 -4.20
CA SER A 131 -0.03 16.61 -4.46
C SER A 131 0.30 15.76 -3.25
N ALA A 132 0.24 16.32 -2.03
CA ALA A 132 0.51 15.56 -0.81
C ALA A 132 -0.66 14.63 -0.45
N CYS A 133 -1.90 15.07 -0.68
CA CYS A 133 -3.10 14.25 -0.49
C CYS A 133 -3.19 13.12 -1.53
N ASP A 134 -2.79 13.37 -2.78
CA ASP A 134 -2.71 12.37 -3.84
C ASP A 134 -1.66 11.30 -3.51
N ALA A 135 -0.48 11.72 -3.06
CA ALA A 135 0.59 10.81 -2.65
C ALA A 135 0.17 9.90 -1.48
N LEU A 136 -0.62 10.45 -0.52
CA LEU A 136 -1.18 9.69 0.59
C LEU A 136 -2.06 8.52 0.11
N ASN A 137 -2.86 8.74 -0.94
CA ASN A 137 -3.86 7.82 -1.45
C ASN A 137 -3.51 7.20 -2.82
N ALA A 138 -2.25 7.27 -3.26
CA ALA A 138 -1.83 6.73 -4.54
C ALA A 138 -2.26 5.26 -4.76
N PRO A 139 -2.16 4.33 -3.77
CA PRO A 139 -2.65 2.97 -3.92
C PRO A 139 -4.17 2.89 -4.13
N PHE A 140 -4.94 3.65 -3.38
CA PHE A 140 -6.40 3.71 -3.53
C PHE A 140 -6.79 4.25 -4.90
N PHE A 141 -6.20 5.36 -5.34
CA PHE A 141 -6.48 5.98 -6.63
C PHE A 141 -6.13 5.07 -7.79
N HIS A 142 -4.99 4.37 -7.72
CA HIS A 142 -4.61 3.39 -8.72
C HIS A 142 -5.64 2.26 -8.81
N HIS A 143 -6.02 1.70 -7.66
CA HIS A 143 -6.99 0.60 -7.61
C HIS A 143 -8.37 1.01 -8.16
N ILE A 144 -8.90 2.17 -7.78
CA ILE A 144 -10.20 2.64 -8.27
C ILE A 144 -10.20 2.87 -9.78
N ARG A 145 -9.10 3.40 -10.34
CA ARG A 145 -8.99 3.67 -11.77
C ARG A 145 -8.76 2.44 -12.64
N THR A 146 -8.06 1.43 -12.11
CA THR A 146 -7.58 0.30 -12.91
C THR A 146 -8.16 -1.05 -12.53
N GLY A 147 -8.71 -1.18 -11.32
CA GLY A 147 -9.09 -2.46 -10.71
C GLY A 147 -7.90 -3.30 -10.23
N LEU A 148 -6.67 -2.85 -10.48
CA LEU A 148 -5.44 -3.55 -10.07
C LEU A 148 -4.92 -3.00 -8.74
N PRO A 149 -4.24 -3.81 -7.91
CA PRO A 149 -3.47 -3.31 -6.80
C PRO A 149 -2.30 -2.43 -7.26
N PHE A 150 -1.93 -1.45 -6.47
CA PHE A 150 -0.69 -0.70 -6.59
C PHE A 150 0.47 -1.62 -6.21
N VAL A 151 1.41 -1.83 -7.11
CA VAL A 151 2.57 -2.71 -6.89
C VAL A 151 3.77 -1.89 -6.45
N LEU A 152 4.21 -2.14 -5.23
CA LEU A 152 5.43 -1.63 -4.64
C LEU A 152 6.52 -2.69 -4.76
N LEU A 153 7.48 -2.50 -5.66
CA LEU A 153 8.64 -3.38 -5.82
C LEU A 153 9.74 -2.97 -4.84
N LYS A 154 10.08 -3.84 -3.91
CA LYS A 154 11.11 -3.60 -2.91
C LYS A 154 12.25 -4.60 -3.02
N TYR A 155 13.47 -4.10 -2.98
CA TYR A 155 14.67 -4.93 -2.83
C TYR A 155 15.69 -4.29 -1.90
N ALA A 156 16.59 -5.12 -1.37
CA ALA A 156 17.74 -4.69 -0.59
C ALA A 156 19.02 -5.18 -1.26
N MET A 157 19.98 -4.30 -1.43
CA MET A 157 21.25 -4.63 -2.10
C MET A 157 22.43 -3.95 -1.44
N THR A 158 23.61 -4.42 -1.73
CA THR A 158 24.87 -3.75 -1.43
C THR A 158 25.08 -2.54 -2.34
N LEU A 159 26.04 -1.68 -2.04
CA LEU A 159 26.39 -0.51 -2.86
C LEU A 159 26.82 -0.92 -4.28
N ASP A 160 27.41 -2.10 -4.46
CA ASP A 160 27.78 -2.70 -5.75
C ASP A 160 26.63 -3.55 -6.38
N GLY A 161 25.37 -3.38 -5.89
CA GLY A 161 24.16 -3.92 -6.52
C GLY A 161 23.89 -5.41 -6.26
N LYS A 162 24.49 -6.03 -5.25
CA LYS A 162 24.34 -7.46 -4.95
C LYS A 162 23.28 -7.71 -3.88
N THR A 163 22.45 -8.74 -4.10
CA THR A 163 21.41 -9.18 -3.15
C THR A 163 21.80 -10.44 -2.38
N ALA A 164 22.92 -11.07 -2.73
CA ALA A 164 23.54 -12.15 -1.99
C ALA A 164 25.04 -12.22 -2.31
N CYS A 165 25.82 -12.89 -1.47
CA CYS A 165 27.22 -13.25 -1.75
C CYS A 165 27.31 -14.29 -2.87
N ALA A 166 28.52 -14.56 -3.37
CA ALA A 166 28.78 -15.60 -4.36
C ALA A 166 28.37 -17.02 -3.88
N SER A 167 28.33 -17.25 -2.55
CA SER A 167 27.84 -18.48 -1.93
C SER A 167 26.31 -18.59 -1.86
N GLY A 168 25.56 -17.52 -2.24
CA GLY A 168 24.12 -17.43 -2.07
C GLY A 168 23.66 -16.89 -0.69
N ALA A 169 24.59 -16.66 0.27
CA ALA A 169 24.22 -16.10 1.56
C ALA A 169 23.71 -14.64 1.42
N SER A 170 22.49 -14.37 1.91
CA SER A 170 21.78 -13.09 1.77
C SER A 170 21.56 -12.37 3.12
N ARG A 171 21.78 -13.02 4.26
CA ARG A 171 21.46 -12.47 5.60
C ARG A 171 22.71 -12.01 6.35
N TRP A 172 22.81 -10.73 6.79
CA TRP A 172 21.90 -9.61 6.54
C TRP A 172 22.63 -8.57 5.68
N ILE A 173 21.99 -8.13 4.60
CA ILE A 173 22.53 -7.06 3.75
C ILE A 173 22.36 -5.73 4.47
N THR A 174 21.11 -5.36 4.78
CA THR A 174 20.76 -4.11 5.47
C THR A 174 20.70 -4.27 6.99
N GLY A 175 20.83 -3.16 7.70
CA GLY A 175 20.78 -3.07 9.15
C GLY A 175 19.35 -3.24 9.72
N GLU A 176 19.25 -3.20 11.04
CA GLU A 176 18.02 -3.45 11.77
C GLU A 176 16.95 -2.38 11.50
N ALA A 177 17.33 -1.10 11.50
CA ALA A 177 16.42 0.02 11.24
C ALA A 177 15.74 -0.09 9.88
N ALA A 178 16.47 -0.48 8.82
CA ALA A 178 15.91 -0.70 7.50
C ALA A 178 14.95 -1.91 7.49
N ARG A 179 15.29 -3.00 8.18
CA ARG A 179 14.42 -4.17 8.29
C ARG A 179 13.13 -3.87 9.08
N GLU A 180 13.20 -3.05 10.13
CA GLU A 180 12.03 -2.61 10.88
C GLU A 180 11.08 -1.80 9.98
N GLU A 181 11.62 -0.91 9.14
CA GLU A 181 10.80 -0.16 8.16
C GLU A 181 10.12 -1.09 7.14
N VAL A 182 10.79 -2.16 6.71
CA VAL A 182 10.15 -3.19 5.86
C VAL A 182 9.00 -3.87 6.60
N HIS A 183 9.11 -4.12 7.90
CA HIS A 183 8.00 -4.67 8.67
C HIS A 183 6.84 -3.68 8.81
N ARG A 184 7.10 -2.36 8.92
CA ARG A 184 6.05 -1.33 8.86
C ARG A 184 5.35 -1.33 7.50
N THR A 185 6.11 -1.46 6.41
CA THR A 185 5.54 -1.59 5.07
C THR A 185 4.67 -2.83 4.95
N ARG A 186 5.11 -4.00 5.44
CA ARG A 186 4.29 -5.23 5.46
C ARG A 186 3.00 -5.07 6.24
N ALA A 187 3.01 -4.34 7.37
CA ALA A 187 1.81 -4.08 8.16
C ALA A 187 0.81 -3.18 7.39
N ALA A 188 1.31 -2.35 6.49
CA ALA A 188 0.52 -1.36 5.75
C ALA A 188 -0.16 -1.92 4.50
N VAL A 189 0.46 -2.89 3.81
CA VAL A 189 -0.03 -3.43 2.54
C VAL A 189 -1.05 -4.56 2.72
N GLY A 190 -1.88 -4.77 1.69
CA GLY A 190 -2.86 -5.87 1.68
C GLY A 190 -2.22 -7.24 1.42
N ALA A 191 -1.16 -7.30 0.63
CA ALA A 191 -0.44 -8.54 0.33
C ALA A 191 1.07 -8.34 0.18
N VAL A 192 1.84 -9.40 0.50
CA VAL A 192 3.27 -9.53 0.18
C VAL A 192 3.44 -10.65 -0.82
N MET A 193 4.13 -10.38 -1.93
CA MET A 193 4.33 -11.33 -3.02
C MET A 193 5.81 -11.65 -3.21
N VAL A 194 6.12 -12.94 -3.41
CA VAL A 194 7.45 -13.42 -3.74
C VAL A 194 7.41 -14.45 -4.86
N GLY A 195 8.54 -14.65 -5.55
CA GLY A 195 8.73 -15.79 -6.45
C GLY A 195 9.16 -17.04 -5.69
N ILE A 196 8.88 -18.22 -6.26
CA ILE A 196 9.22 -19.51 -5.65
C ILE A 196 10.70 -19.64 -5.27
N ASN A 197 11.62 -19.08 -6.06
CA ASN A 197 13.05 -19.19 -5.76
C ASN A 197 13.41 -18.51 -4.42
N THR A 198 12.71 -17.43 -4.03
CA THR A 198 12.87 -16.80 -2.71
C THR A 198 12.44 -17.75 -1.59
N VAL A 199 11.37 -18.52 -1.79
CA VAL A 199 10.92 -19.51 -0.80
C VAL A 199 11.94 -20.63 -0.66
N LEU A 200 12.44 -21.15 -1.78
CA LEU A 200 13.44 -22.25 -1.80
C LEU A 200 14.78 -21.88 -1.20
N GLN A 201 15.18 -20.60 -1.32
CA GLN A 201 16.49 -20.14 -0.84
C GLN A 201 16.46 -19.66 0.62
N ASP A 202 15.41 -18.90 0.98
CA ASP A 202 15.40 -18.15 2.23
C ASP A 202 14.42 -18.70 3.27
N ASP A 203 13.50 -19.57 2.89
CA ASP A 203 12.37 -20.05 3.70
C ASP A 203 11.74 -18.94 4.56
N PRO A 204 11.22 -17.88 3.93
CA PRO A 204 10.79 -16.68 4.63
C PRO A 204 9.40 -16.85 5.25
N LEU A 205 9.17 -16.24 6.41
CA LEU A 205 7.83 -16.15 7.00
C LEU A 205 6.93 -15.11 6.32
N LEU A 206 7.48 -14.07 5.72
CA LEU A 206 6.77 -12.92 5.13
C LEU A 206 5.75 -12.24 6.06
N THR A 207 5.90 -12.40 7.36
CA THR A 207 5.03 -11.83 8.39
C THR A 207 5.48 -10.42 8.79
N CYS A 208 4.54 -9.65 9.33
CA CYS A 208 4.85 -8.45 10.10
C CYS A 208 5.32 -8.84 11.50
N ARG A 209 6.41 -8.20 11.99
CA ARG A 209 7.01 -8.48 13.30
C ARG A 209 7.17 -7.22 14.16
N ILE A 210 6.29 -6.24 13.95
CA ILE A 210 6.18 -5.07 14.83
C ILE A 210 4.96 -5.22 15.74
N PRO A 211 5.01 -4.71 16.98
CA PRO A 211 3.88 -4.76 17.89
C PRO A 211 2.62 -4.13 17.29
N GLY A 212 1.50 -4.83 17.38
CA GLY A 212 0.21 -4.36 16.83
C GLY A 212 0.10 -4.37 15.30
N GLY A 213 1.14 -4.79 14.59
CA GLY A 213 1.12 -4.87 13.13
C GLY A 213 0.29 -6.06 12.62
N ARG A 214 -0.45 -5.85 11.54
CA ARG A 214 -1.24 -6.88 10.86
C ARG A 214 -0.37 -7.65 9.86
N ASN A 215 -0.57 -8.97 9.75
CA ASN A 215 0.03 -9.75 8.69
C ASN A 215 -0.70 -9.52 7.35
N PRO A 216 0.01 -9.27 6.24
CA PRO A 216 -0.56 -9.25 4.91
C PRO A 216 -0.90 -10.67 4.42
N LEU A 217 -1.72 -10.78 3.37
CA LEU A 217 -1.83 -12.01 2.59
C LEU A 217 -0.46 -12.33 1.97
N ARG A 218 0.04 -13.55 2.19
CA ARG A 218 1.29 -14.02 1.59
C ARG A 218 1.00 -14.67 0.23
N VAL A 219 1.63 -14.20 -0.82
CA VAL A 219 1.42 -14.67 -2.19
C VAL A 219 2.73 -15.23 -2.74
N VAL A 220 2.72 -16.48 -3.19
CA VAL A 220 3.86 -17.12 -3.84
C VAL A 220 3.56 -17.35 -5.32
N CYS A 221 4.34 -16.73 -6.21
CA CYS A 221 4.30 -17.03 -7.63
C CYS A 221 5.10 -18.30 -7.91
N ASP A 222 4.41 -19.45 -7.99
CA ASP A 222 4.99 -20.80 -8.12
C ASP A 222 4.33 -21.59 -9.25
N SER A 223 4.67 -21.27 -10.48
CA SER A 223 4.06 -21.88 -11.67
C SER A 223 4.07 -23.42 -11.65
N GLY A 224 5.08 -24.03 -11.05
CA GLY A 224 5.25 -25.49 -10.99
C GLY A 224 4.77 -26.14 -9.69
N LEU A 225 4.23 -25.36 -8.73
CA LEU A 225 3.84 -25.83 -7.40
C LEU A 225 4.99 -26.61 -6.72
N ARG A 226 6.14 -25.94 -6.59
CA ARG A 226 7.40 -26.46 -6.01
C ARG A 226 7.63 -26.02 -4.57
N THR A 227 6.72 -25.21 -4.00
CA THR A 227 6.82 -24.75 -2.62
C THR A 227 6.91 -25.97 -1.70
N PRO A 228 7.96 -26.12 -0.87
CA PRO A 228 8.08 -27.27 0.02
C PRO A 228 6.93 -27.29 1.04
N LEU A 229 6.35 -28.47 1.25
CA LEU A 229 5.27 -28.65 2.25
C LEU A 229 5.75 -28.34 3.69
N ASP A 230 7.04 -28.49 3.92
CA ASP A 230 7.69 -28.22 5.21
C ASP A 230 8.21 -26.79 5.32
N SER A 231 8.00 -25.94 4.30
CA SER A 231 8.37 -24.52 4.35
C SER A 231 7.62 -23.75 5.46
N ALA A 232 8.23 -22.71 5.98
CA ALA A 232 7.65 -21.86 7.00
C ALA A 232 6.31 -21.24 6.57
N LEU A 233 6.15 -20.92 5.28
CA LEU A 233 4.91 -20.38 4.72
C LEU A 233 3.76 -21.40 4.80
N VAL A 234 4.01 -22.66 4.43
CA VAL A 234 2.98 -23.71 4.45
C VAL A 234 2.64 -24.11 5.88
N LYS A 235 3.64 -24.33 6.74
CA LYS A 235 3.43 -24.71 8.16
C LYS A 235 2.60 -23.69 8.95
N THR A 236 2.64 -22.44 8.54
CA THR A 236 1.90 -21.36 9.23
C THR A 236 0.69 -20.85 8.43
N ALA A 237 0.26 -21.58 7.38
CA ALA A 237 -0.82 -21.12 6.51
C ALA A 237 -2.19 -21.04 7.20
N ALA A 238 -2.43 -21.91 8.19
CA ALA A 238 -3.63 -21.85 9.00
C ALA A 238 -3.74 -20.60 9.89
N GLU A 239 -2.58 -19.99 10.25
CA GLU A 239 -2.54 -18.78 11.10
C GLU A 239 -2.45 -17.51 10.27
N VAL A 240 -1.68 -17.56 9.17
CA VAL A 240 -1.43 -16.40 8.30
C VAL A 240 -1.83 -16.75 6.88
N PRO A 241 -2.84 -16.08 6.30
CA PRO A 241 -3.34 -16.37 4.96
C PRO A 241 -2.22 -16.48 3.93
N THR A 242 -2.22 -17.57 3.16
CA THR A 242 -1.18 -17.89 2.18
C THR A 242 -1.80 -18.38 0.88
N LEU A 243 -1.49 -17.71 -0.22
CA LEU A 243 -1.96 -18.01 -1.57
C LEU A 243 -0.79 -18.51 -2.42
N LEU A 244 -0.92 -19.71 -2.99
CA LEU A 244 0.00 -20.24 -3.98
C LEU A 244 -0.62 -20.04 -5.37
N ALA A 245 0.00 -19.20 -6.20
CA ALA A 245 -0.39 -18.98 -7.59
C ALA A 245 0.41 -19.93 -8.49
N CYS A 246 -0.27 -20.87 -9.18
CA CYS A 246 0.40 -21.90 -9.96
C CYS A 246 -0.24 -22.14 -11.33
N CYS A 247 0.41 -22.98 -12.16
CA CYS A 247 -0.12 -23.45 -13.43
C CYS A 247 -0.36 -24.97 -13.44
N VAL A 248 -0.38 -25.58 -12.27
CA VAL A 248 -0.63 -27.01 -12.10
C VAL A 248 -2.13 -27.23 -11.95
N SER A 249 -2.74 -27.96 -12.90
CA SER A 249 -4.18 -28.26 -12.89
C SER A 249 -4.52 -29.58 -12.17
N ASP A 250 -3.52 -30.37 -11.83
CA ASP A 250 -3.69 -31.63 -11.10
C ASP A 250 -4.10 -31.35 -9.66
N THR A 251 -5.38 -31.56 -9.35
CA THR A 251 -5.97 -31.29 -8.03
C THR A 251 -5.42 -32.18 -6.93
N ALA A 252 -4.95 -33.40 -7.25
CA ALA A 252 -4.33 -34.28 -6.26
C ALA A 252 -3.05 -33.65 -5.68
N ARG A 253 -2.31 -32.88 -6.48
CA ARG A 253 -1.14 -32.12 -6.01
C ARG A 253 -1.49 -30.93 -5.12
N HIS A 254 -2.74 -30.46 -5.15
CA HIS A 254 -3.21 -29.35 -4.35
C HIS A 254 -3.60 -29.78 -2.92
N GLU A 255 -4.04 -31.03 -2.74
CA GLU A 255 -4.65 -31.52 -1.51
C GLU A 255 -3.82 -31.27 -0.25
N ALA A 256 -2.52 -31.54 -0.31
CA ALA A 256 -1.64 -31.34 0.82
C ALA A 256 -1.51 -29.86 1.25
N TYR A 257 -1.49 -28.94 0.29
CA TYR A 257 -1.43 -27.50 0.56
C TYR A 257 -2.77 -26.96 1.11
N LEU A 258 -3.87 -27.42 0.53
CA LEU A 258 -5.22 -27.06 1.01
C LEU A 258 -5.43 -27.58 2.44
N ALA A 259 -4.99 -28.81 2.74
CA ALA A 259 -5.05 -29.37 4.08
C ALA A 259 -4.18 -28.60 5.09
N ALA A 260 -3.08 -28.00 4.65
CA ALA A 260 -2.23 -27.13 5.46
C ALA A 260 -2.82 -25.70 5.65
N GLY A 261 -3.93 -25.38 4.99
CA GLY A 261 -4.59 -24.06 5.08
C GLY A 261 -4.14 -23.06 4.02
N CYS A 262 -3.37 -23.48 3.01
CA CYS A 262 -3.07 -22.62 1.87
C CYS A 262 -4.28 -22.49 0.94
N GLU A 263 -4.41 -21.33 0.29
CA GLU A 263 -5.25 -21.18 -0.89
C GLU A 263 -4.43 -21.47 -2.16
N ILE A 264 -5.07 -22.03 -3.19
CA ILE A 264 -4.45 -22.24 -4.50
C ILE A 264 -5.24 -21.50 -5.55
N LEU A 265 -4.53 -20.74 -6.39
CA LEU A 265 -5.09 -20.07 -7.55
C LEU A 265 -4.36 -20.59 -8.79
N THR A 266 -5.11 -21.25 -9.69
CA THR A 266 -4.55 -21.90 -10.88
C THR A 266 -4.74 -21.02 -12.11
N PHE A 267 -3.67 -20.91 -12.90
CA PHE A 267 -3.64 -20.17 -14.16
C PHE A 267 -3.34 -21.11 -15.32
N PRO A 268 -3.88 -20.86 -16.53
CA PRO A 268 -3.53 -21.63 -17.72
C PRO A 268 -2.09 -21.34 -18.16
N GLY A 269 -1.49 -22.25 -18.89
CA GLY A 269 -0.17 -22.10 -19.48
C GLY A 269 0.98 -22.62 -18.62
N LYS A 270 2.20 -22.14 -18.88
CA LYS A 270 3.44 -22.61 -18.24
C LYS A 270 3.95 -21.67 -17.14
N ARG A 271 3.48 -20.43 -17.13
CA ARG A 271 3.84 -19.40 -16.15
C ARG A 271 2.58 -18.68 -15.67
N VAL A 272 2.57 -18.32 -14.40
CA VAL A 272 1.50 -17.51 -13.80
C VAL A 272 1.37 -16.21 -14.58
N ASP A 273 0.16 -15.92 -15.04
CA ASP A 273 -0.19 -14.61 -15.60
C ASP A 273 -0.26 -13.59 -14.46
N LEU A 274 0.75 -12.73 -14.40
CA LEU A 274 0.89 -11.74 -13.32
C LEU A 274 -0.22 -10.69 -13.34
N ARG A 275 -0.71 -10.31 -14.53
CA ARG A 275 -1.82 -9.34 -14.64
C ARG A 275 -3.12 -9.99 -14.15
N ALA A 276 -3.42 -11.21 -14.54
CA ALA A 276 -4.58 -11.95 -14.07
C ALA A 276 -4.52 -12.22 -12.55
N LEU A 277 -3.33 -12.52 -12.01
CA LEU A 277 -3.12 -12.65 -10.57
C LEU A 277 -3.43 -11.32 -9.85
N LEU A 278 -2.87 -10.20 -10.30
CA LEU A 278 -3.15 -8.88 -9.72
C LEU A 278 -4.64 -8.50 -9.84
N THR A 279 -5.30 -8.83 -10.96
CA THR A 279 -6.76 -8.63 -11.12
C THR A 279 -7.53 -9.41 -10.05
N SER A 280 -7.15 -10.68 -9.83
CA SER A 280 -7.78 -11.50 -8.78
C SER A 280 -7.56 -10.93 -7.37
N LEU A 281 -6.37 -10.40 -7.09
CA LEU A 281 -6.08 -9.74 -5.81
C LEU A 281 -6.87 -8.44 -5.65
N GLY A 282 -6.97 -7.62 -6.70
CA GLY A 282 -7.78 -6.40 -6.71
C GLY A 282 -9.27 -6.69 -6.44
N ALA A 283 -9.83 -7.73 -7.08
CA ALA A 283 -11.21 -8.16 -6.85
C ALA A 283 -11.50 -8.62 -5.41
N ARG A 284 -10.46 -9.01 -4.66
CA ARG A 284 -10.52 -9.32 -3.22
C ARG A 284 -10.41 -8.09 -2.31
N GLY A 285 -10.35 -6.87 -2.88
CA GLY A 285 -10.18 -5.61 -2.14
C GLY A 285 -8.74 -5.34 -1.69
N ILE A 286 -7.75 -6.03 -2.26
CA ILE A 286 -6.34 -5.73 -2.04
C ILE A 286 -5.95 -4.60 -2.98
N ASN A 287 -5.72 -3.43 -2.42
CA ASN A 287 -5.37 -2.22 -3.17
C ASN A 287 -3.87 -1.95 -3.26
N GLU A 288 -3.05 -2.67 -2.50
CA GLU A 288 -1.59 -2.53 -2.50
C GLU A 288 -0.89 -3.87 -2.29
N VAL A 289 0.13 -4.16 -3.10
CA VAL A 289 0.95 -5.38 -3.04
C VAL A 289 2.43 -4.99 -2.92
N LEU A 290 3.09 -5.47 -1.88
CA LEU A 290 4.54 -5.39 -1.73
C LEU A 290 5.19 -6.62 -2.38
N VAL A 291 6.03 -6.40 -3.37
CA VAL A 291 6.83 -7.47 -4.00
C VAL A 291 8.21 -7.48 -3.36
N GLU A 292 8.53 -8.57 -2.65
CA GLU A 292 9.79 -8.73 -1.96
C GLU A 292 10.60 -9.90 -2.50
N GLY A 293 11.60 -9.60 -3.29
CA GLY A 293 12.54 -10.64 -3.77
C GLY A 293 12.04 -11.44 -4.96
N GLY A 294 13.00 -12.17 -5.54
CA GLY A 294 12.85 -12.83 -6.82
C GLY A 294 13.19 -11.85 -7.95
N ALA A 295 14.48 -11.82 -8.34
CA ALA A 295 14.97 -10.94 -9.40
C ALA A 295 14.18 -11.13 -10.71
N GLU A 296 13.80 -12.37 -11.04
CA GLU A 296 12.98 -12.71 -12.20
C GLU A 296 11.54 -12.21 -12.08
N LEU A 297 10.92 -12.32 -10.88
CA LEU A 297 9.57 -11.81 -10.65
C LEU A 297 9.55 -10.27 -10.74
N GLY A 298 10.53 -9.61 -10.12
CA GLY A 298 10.69 -8.16 -10.19
C GLY A 298 10.81 -7.66 -11.61
N TRP A 299 11.66 -8.31 -12.43
CA TRP A 299 11.80 -8.00 -13.84
C TRP A 299 10.52 -8.25 -14.63
N ALA A 300 9.86 -9.39 -14.42
CA ALA A 300 8.63 -9.74 -15.14
C ALA A 300 7.50 -8.74 -14.87
N LEU A 301 7.35 -8.26 -13.63
CA LEU A 301 6.39 -7.21 -13.29
C LEU A 301 6.77 -5.87 -13.90
N LEU A 302 8.05 -5.49 -13.82
CA LEU A 302 8.56 -4.23 -14.34
C LEU A 302 8.40 -4.16 -15.87
N SER A 303 8.84 -5.19 -16.59
CA SER A 303 8.74 -5.26 -18.05
C SER A 303 7.30 -5.32 -18.59
N ALA A 304 6.35 -5.81 -17.75
CA ALA A 304 4.93 -5.82 -18.05
C ALA A 304 4.21 -4.50 -17.72
N GLY A 305 4.91 -3.46 -17.21
CA GLY A 305 4.32 -2.20 -16.79
C GLY A 305 3.35 -2.35 -15.60
N LEU A 306 3.62 -3.30 -14.70
CA LEU A 306 2.78 -3.62 -13.55
C LEU A 306 3.30 -3.07 -12.22
N VAL A 307 4.46 -2.40 -12.23
CA VAL A 307 5.06 -1.76 -11.05
C VAL A 307 4.75 -0.27 -11.07
N GLN A 308 4.27 0.28 -9.98
CA GLN A 308 4.00 1.72 -9.83
C GLN A 308 5.09 2.43 -9.03
N ARG A 309 5.71 1.72 -8.06
CA ARG A 309 6.72 2.32 -7.18
C ARG A 309 7.84 1.33 -6.89
N VAL A 310 9.05 1.84 -6.76
CA VAL A 310 10.23 1.06 -6.38
C VAL A 310 10.79 1.58 -5.06
N GLN A 311 11.17 0.67 -4.16
CA GLN A 311 11.94 0.95 -2.95
C GLN A 311 13.25 0.15 -2.97
N ALA A 312 14.35 0.83 -3.22
CA ALA A 312 15.70 0.26 -3.20
C ALA A 312 16.38 0.59 -1.87
N TYR A 313 16.64 -0.42 -1.04
CA TYR A 313 17.45 -0.27 0.17
C TYR A 313 18.89 -0.62 -0.17
N ILE A 314 19.80 0.32 0.04
CA ILE A 314 21.23 0.21 -0.31
C ILE A 314 22.05 0.22 0.95
N ALA A 315 22.74 -0.90 1.23
CA ALA A 315 23.69 -0.99 2.33
C ALA A 315 25.08 -0.53 1.90
N PRO A 316 25.87 0.14 2.76
CA PRO A 316 27.24 0.57 2.48
C PRO A 316 28.20 -0.61 2.57
N LYS A 317 27.94 -1.66 1.78
CA LYS A 317 28.72 -2.91 1.71
C LYS A 317 29.09 -3.19 0.26
N LEU A 318 30.15 -3.96 0.05
CA LEU A 318 30.56 -4.43 -1.27
C LEU A 318 30.74 -5.96 -1.18
N PHE A 319 30.02 -6.70 -2.03
CA PHE A 319 30.14 -8.17 -2.06
C PHE A 319 30.98 -8.65 -3.23
N GLY A 320 30.98 -7.93 -4.36
CA GLY A 320 31.63 -8.38 -5.58
C GLY A 320 31.03 -9.66 -6.16
N GLY A 321 31.84 -10.37 -6.95
CA GLY A 321 31.45 -11.67 -7.51
C GLY A 321 30.67 -11.54 -8.83
N LYS A 322 31.29 -12.08 -9.93
CA LYS A 322 30.69 -12.03 -11.29
C LYS A 322 29.27 -12.65 -11.31
N ASN A 323 29.06 -13.73 -10.59
CA ASN A 323 27.81 -14.51 -10.58
C ASN A 323 26.95 -14.23 -9.34
N ALA A 324 27.32 -13.27 -8.49
CA ALA A 324 26.54 -12.89 -7.33
C ALA A 324 25.21 -12.26 -7.80
N PRO A 325 24.05 -12.65 -7.20
CA PRO A 325 22.74 -12.20 -7.65
C PRO A 325 22.59 -10.68 -7.59
N SER A 326 21.87 -10.11 -8.56
CA SER A 326 21.45 -8.70 -8.59
C SER A 326 19.97 -8.56 -8.21
N ALA A 327 19.55 -7.32 -7.96
CA ALA A 327 18.18 -7.01 -7.55
C ALA A 327 17.12 -7.32 -8.63
N LEU A 328 17.48 -7.14 -9.90
CA LEU A 328 16.65 -7.44 -11.05
C LEU A 328 17.36 -8.44 -11.96
N GLY A 329 16.61 -9.41 -12.46
CA GLY A 329 17.04 -10.43 -13.41
C GLY A 329 16.51 -10.18 -14.81
N GLY A 330 16.10 -11.27 -15.49
CA GLY A 330 15.52 -11.23 -16.82
C GLY A 330 16.50 -10.84 -17.92
N THR A 331 15.98 -10.35 -19.04
CA THR A 331 16.79 -9.99 -20.22
C THR A 331 17.46 -8.61 -20.12
N GLY A 332 17.03 -7.78 -19.18
CA GLY A 332 17.44 -6.39 -19.10
C GLY A 332 16.93 -5.52 -20.25
N VAL A 333 17.29 -4.24 -20.23
CA VAL A 333 17.02 -3.30 -21.34
C VAL A 333 18.18 -3.32 -22.33
N PRO A 334 17.93 -3.16 -23.65
CA PRO A 334 18.98 -3.26 -24.66
C PRO A 334 19.93 -2.08 -24.67
N CYS A 335 19.48 -0.87 -24.27
CA CYS A 335 20.30 0.33 -24.25
C CYS A 335 19.86 1.32 -23.17
N PRO A 336 20.74 2.25 -22.74
CA PRO A 336 20.42 3.17 -21.66
C PRO A 336 19.16 4.03 -21.85
N PRO A 337 18.80 4.50 -23.05
CA PRO A 337 17.54 5.23 -23.27
C PRO A 337 16.27 4.43 -22.95
N ASP A 338 16.33 3.10 -22.99
CA ASP A 338 15.19 2.22 -22.69
C ASP A 338 15.04 1.94 -21.19
N ALA A 339 15.89 2.53 -20.35
CA ALA A 339 15.86 2.31 -18.91
C ALA A 339 14.57 2.82 -18.28
N PHE A 340 14.07 2.07 -17.30
CA PHE A 340 12.97 2.51 -16.44
C PHE A 340 13.46 3.63 -15.52
N SER A 341 12.97 4.86 -15.71
CA SER A 341 13.37 6.02 -14.93
C SER A 341 12.37 6.32 -13.83
N LEU A 342 12.85 6.47 -12.61
CA LEU A 342 12.01 6.82 -11.46
C LEU A 342 11.79 8.34 -11.42
N LYS A 343 10.57 8.74 -11.07
CA LYS A 343 10.12 10.11 -10.80
C LYS A 343 9.84 10.28 -9.31
N ASN A 344 9.61 11.50 -8.84
CA ASN A 344 9.21 11.80 -7.46
C ASN A 344 10.14 11.13 -6.44
N LEU A 345 11.45 11.30 -6.61
CA LEU A 345 12.44 10.60 -5.78
C LEU A 345 12.41 11.07 -4.32
N HIS A 346 12.34 10.10 -3.42
CA HIS A 346 12.50 10.29 -1.99
C HIS A 346 13.69 9.47 -1.49
N ILE A 347 14.64 10.15 -0.82
CA ILE A 347 15.82 9.53 -0.26
C ILE A 347 15.74 9.64 1.27
N ARG A 348 15.90 8.50 1.97
CA ARG A 348 15.85 8.46 3.42
C ARG A 348 16.91 7.49 3.98
N SER A 349 17.56 7.90 5.06
CA SER A 349 18.53 7.07 5.76
C SER A 349 17.87 6.26 6.88
N PHE A 350 18.36 5.02 7.07
CA PHE A 350 17.97 4.08 8.13
C PHE A 350 19.23 3.51 8.78
N GLY A 351 19.76 4.20 9.80
CA GLY A 351 21.10 3.93 10.29
C GLY A 351 22.14 4.24 9.21
N ALA A 352 22.95 3.24 8.83
CA ALA A 352 23.92 3.35 7.76
C ALA A 352 23.35 3.11 6.35
N ASP A 353 22.15 2.52 6.25
CA ASP A 353 21.52 2.19 4.96
C ASP A 353 20.78 3.40 4.39
N VAL A 354 20.65 3.43 3.07
CA VAL A 354 19.88 4.44 2.35
C VAL A 354 18.73 3.77 1.59
N ARG A 355 17.52 4.30 1.72
CA ARG A 355 16.41 3.95 0.83
C ARG A 355 16.26 5.02 -0.24
N ILE A 356 16.24 4.60 -1.49
CA ILE A 356 15.77 5.40 -2.63
C ILE A 356 14.40 4.86 -3.02
N GLU A 357 13.41 5.73 -3.04
CA GLU A 357 12.05 5.42 -3.44
C GLU A 357 11.63 6.35 -4.56
N GLY A 358 10.89 5.83 -5.56
CA GLY A 358 10.36 6.65 -6.65
C GLY A 358 9.27 5.94 -7.44
N ASP A 359 8.50 6.71 -8.19
CA ASP A 359 7.39 6.25 -9.03
C ASP A 359 7.85 6.00 -10.47
N LEU A 360 7.20 5.04 -11.16
CA LEU A 360 7.41 4.71 -12.57
C LEU A 360 6.41 5.39 -13.51
#